data_67a516238413bd1f64260a04c5ba0faa
#
_entry.id   67a516238413bd1f64260a04c5ba0faa
#
_cell.length_a   1.000
_cell.length_b   1.000
_cell.length_c   1.000
_cell.angle_alpha   90.00
_cell.angle_beta   90.00
_cell.angle_gamma   90.00
#
_symmetry.space_group_name_H-M   'P 1'
#
loop_
_entity.id
_entity.type
_entity.pdbx_description
1 polymer ?
#
loop_
_entity_poly.entity_id
_entity_poly.type
_entity_poly.pdbx_seq_one_letter_code
_entity_poly.pdbx_strand_id
1 'polypeptide(L)'
;MLVTYFNGDFALSLRHPASWKAQQAEQDGVFYRYFLGPTGLQNKPTVSATLLVGRPGTHLEEYAQTYLAGNTPGTVRDEERQGAKGKSYAFSSADGAMRYDLLLVEDEDRVYGLYSQAEAASFDRYSPVLAEIRKSLTLERPDFYVEQRNEALAYSVRIPPSWRETRHFTGGGRAILQFTSPPLAADKTRETVHASLSLSVEPAAADVTLESYYQQSRVNLGEGFVVLDHRAWRGGYLDVLRTETTLSMSQLKRYYKVEGGRAYSLTLEAREDVFVRGGRWYDLIASTFRTGNEVKNP
;
A
#
# COMPACT_ATOMS: atom_id res chain seq x y z
N MET A 1 18.53 -2.53 -7.19
CA MET A 1 17.37 -1.62 -7.03
C MET A 1 16.31 -2.33 -6.19
N LEU A 2 15.74 -1.63 -5.20
CA LEU A 2 14.59 -2.10 -4.43
C LEU A 2 13.30 -1.52 -5.02
N VAL A 3 12.23 -2.31 -5.03
CA VAL A 3 10.87 -1.90 -5.42
C VAL A 3 9.94 -2.11 -4.24
N THR A 4 8.88 -1.32 -4.17
CA THR A 4 7.86 -1.45 -3.13
C THR A 4 6.79 -2.44 -3.57
N TYR A 5 6.59 -3.47 -2.78
CA TYR A 5 5.37 -4.25 -2.75
C TYR A 5 4.42 -3.62 -1.74
N PHE A 6 3.16 -3.49 -2.10
CA PHE A 6 2.13 -3.19 -1.12
C PHE A 6 0.95 -4.14 -1.29
N ASN A 7 0.24 -4.35 -0.21
CA ASN A 7 -0.99 -5.12 -0.20
C ASN A 7 -2.09 -4.26 0.42
N GLY A 8 -3.03 -3.84 -0.43
CA GLY A 8 -4.12 -2.96 -0.02
C GLY A 8 -5.16 -3.67 0.85
N ASP A 9 -5.33 -4.99 0.71
CA ASP A 9 -6.29 -5.75 1.51
C ASP A 9 -5.88 -5.83 2.98
N PHE A 10 -4.57 -5.85 3.24
CA PHE A 10 -4.00 -5.88 4.58
C PHE A 10 -3.37 -4.56 5.01
N ALA A 11 -3.42 -3.54 4.15
CA ALA A 11 -2.86 -2.21 4.40
C ALA A 11 -1.41 -2.28 4.90
N LEU A 12 -0.54 -2.91 4.14
CA LEU A 12 0.89 -3.02 4.42
C LEU A 12 1.73 -2.79 3.18
N SER A 13 2.97 -2.38 3.40
CA SER A 13 3.99 -2.31 2.35
C SER A 13 5.33 -2.83 2.83
N LEU A 14 6.17 -3.25 1.88
CA LEU A 14 7.58 -3.55 2.10
C LEU A 14 8.38 -3.36 0.81
N ARG A 15 9.70 -3.20 0.93
CA ARG A 15 10.60 -3.12 -0.23
C ARG A 15 11.37 -4.43 -0.40
N HIS A 16 11.51 -4.87 -1.63
CA HIS A 16 12.30 -6.06 -1.97
C HIS A 16 13.12 -5.82 -3.25
N PRO A 17 14.16 -6.61 -3.52
CA PRO A 17 14.91 -6.49 -4.77
C PRO A 17 14.02 -6.75 -5.99
N ALA A 18 14.09 -5.89 -7.00
CA ALA A 18 13.32 -6.03 -8.24
C ALA A 18 13.63 -7.33 -9.00
N SER A 19 14.84 -7.87 -8.81
CA SER A 19 15.28 -9.13 -9.42
C SER A 19 14.74 -10.39 -8.75
N TRP A 20 14.14 -10.28 -7.56
CA TRP A 20 13.59 -11.45 -6.87
C TRP A 20 12.23 -11.82 -7.45
N LYS A 21 12.01 -13.13 -7.61
CA LYS A 21 10.70 -13.64 -8.06
C LYS A 21 9.71 -13.54 -6.92
N ALA A 22 8.50 -13.05 -7.22
CA ALA A 22 7.44 -12.97 -6.24
C ALA A 22 6.32 -13.97 -6.56
N GLN A 23 5.83 -14.67 -5.54
CA GLN A 23 4.73 -15.63 -5.61
C GLN A 23 3.80 -15.40 -4.42
N GLN A 24 2.55 -15.80 -4.53
CA GLN A 24 1.61 -15.73 -3.42
C GLN A 24 0.85 -17.04 -3.27
N ALA A 25 0.43 -17.33 -2.05
CA ALA A 25 -0.45 -18.42 -1.71
C ALA A 25 -1.35 -17.99 -0.55
N GLU A 26 -2.47 -18.66 -0.42
CA GLU A 26 -3.31 -18.61 0.77
C GLU A 26 -3.52 -20.04 1.24
N GLN A 27 -3.26 -20.28 2.50
CA GLN A 27 -3.41 -21.61 3.11
C GLN A 27 -3.99 -21.45 4.51
N ASP A 28 -5.06 -22.16 4.80
CA ASP A 28 -5.74 -22.16 6.11
C ASP A 28 -6.11 -20.74 6.61
N GLY A 29 -6.47 -19.83 5.68
CA GLY A 29 -6.80 -18.45 5.97
C GLY A 29 -5.59 -17.55 6.31
N VAL A 30 -4.38 -18.05 6.12
CA VAL A 30 -3.13 -17.28 6.22
C VAL A 30 -2.68 -16.89 4.83
N PHE A 31 -2.43 -15.61 4.62
CA PHE A 31 -1.87 -15.10 3.37
C PHE A 31 -0.34 -15.17 3.42
N TYR A 32 0.26 -15.63 2.32
CA TYR A 32 1.71 -15.69 2.12
C TYR A 32 2.11 -14.96 0.85
N ARG A 33 3.18 -14.16 0.94
CA ARG A 33 3.87 -13.58 -0.21
C ARG A 33 5.34 -13.93 -0.13
N TYR A 34 5.78 -14.76 -1.07
CA TYR A 34 7.17 -15.21 -1.17
C TYR A 34 7.96 -14.28 -2.07
N PHE A 35 9.12 -13.88 -1.61
CA PHE A 35 10.14 -13.17 -2.38
C PHE A 35 11.36 -14.08 -2.48
N LEU A 36 11.55 -14.67 -3.65
CA LEU A 36 12.54 -15.71 -3.89
C LEU A 36 13.76 -15.08 -4.57
N GLY A 37 14.89 -15.14 -3.90
CA GLY A 37 16.17 -14.66 -4.38
C GLY A 37 16.80 -15.58 -5.46
N PRO A 38 18.09 -15.44 -5.72
CA PRO A 38 18.79 -16.26 -6.70
C PRO A 38 18.64 -17.75 -6.39
N THR A 39 18.54 -18.55 -7.44
CA THR A 39 18.49 -20.02 -7.33
C THR A 39 19.89 -20.62 -7.28
N GLY A 40 20.09 -21.53 -6.34
CA GLY A 40 21.31 -22.34 -6.24
C GLY A 40 21.22 -23.66 -7.03
N LEU A 41 22.03 -24.60 -6.62
CA LEU A 41 21.96 -25.97 -7.08
C LEU A 41 20.56 -26.54 -6.81
N GLN A 42 20.02 -27.38 -7.68
CA GLN A 42 18.69 -27.99 -7.60
C GLN A 42 17.50 -27.03 -7.81
N ASN A 43 17.72 -25.86 -8.44
CA ASN A 43 16.66 -24.86 -8.68
C ASN A 43 15.93 -24.36 -7.43
N LYS A 44 16.51 -24.51 -6.24
CA LYS A 44 15.96 -23.95 -4.99
C LYS A 44 16.54 -22.56 -4.75
N PRO A 45 15.74 -21.60 -4.25
CA PRO A 45 16.27 -20.30 -3.86
C PRO A 45 17.27 -20.45 -2.71
N THR A 46 18.46 -19.85 -2.86
CA THR A 46 19.49 -19.81 -1.79
C THR A 46 19.14 -18.86 -0.66
N VAL A 47 18.21 -17.95 -0.93
CA VAL A 47 17.68 -16.96 0.01
C VAL A 47 16.25 -16.65 -0.33
N SER A 48 15.42 -16.46 0.68
CA SER A 48 14.05 -15.95 0.48
C SER A 48 13.60 -15.12 1.68
N ALA A 49 12.60 -14.26 1.41
CA ALA A 49 11.81 -13.60 2.42
C ALA A 49 10.32 -13.91 2.17
N THR A 50 9.59 -14.25 3.20
CA THR A 50 8.16 -14.55 3.13
C THR A 50 7.41 -13.61 4.04
N LEU A 51 6.57 -12.77 3.46
CA LEU A 51 5.58 -12.01 4.19
C LEU A 51 4.41 -12.94 4.49
N LEU A 52 3.95 -12.95 5.72
CA LEU A 52 2.73 -13.64 6.13
C LEU A 52 1.75 -12.65 6.78
N VAL A 53 0.46 -12.88 6.57
CA VAL A 53 -0.61 -12.19 7.29
C VAL A 53 -1.53 -13.25 7.87
N GLY A 54 -1.59 -13.26 9.17
CA GLY A 54 -2.34 -14.27 9.94
C GLY A 54 -3.85 -14.11 9.84
N ARG A 55 -4.56 -15.14 10.27
CA ARG A 55 -6.01 -15.09 10.45
C ARG A 55 -6.39 -14.06 11.52
N PRO A 56 -7.58 -13.46 11.45
CA PRO A 56 -8.12 -12.69 12.56
C PRO A 56 -8.20 -13.50 13.84
N GLY A 57 -7.87 -12.89 14.98
CA GLY A 57 -7.95 -13.51 16.29
C GLY A 57 -6.82 -14.50 16.61
N THR A 58 -5.75 -14.54 15.82
CA THR A 58 -4.56 -15.35 16.12
C THR A 58 -3.47 -14.47 16.75
N HIS A 59 -2.84 -14.98 17.81
CA HIS A 59 -1.82 -14.26 18.56
C HIS A 59 -0.39 -14.61 18.12
N LEU A 60 0.53 -13.69 18.40
CA LEU A 60 1.94 -13.77 18.02
C LEU A 60 2.62 -15.06 18.49
N GLU A 61 2.36 -15.47 19.72
CA GLU A 61 2.95 -16.68 20.33
C GLU A 61 2.59 -17.96 19.58
N GLU A 62 1.37 -18.04 19.08
CA GLU A 62 0.88 -19.22 18.33
C GLU A 62 1.65 -19.38 17.00
N TYR A 63 1.86 -18.27 16.29
CA TYR A 63 2.69 -18.27 15.07
C TYR A 63 4.16 -18.59 15.39
N ALA A 64 4.71 -17.99 16.45
CA ALA A 64 6.09 -18.24 16.85
C ALA A 64 6.32 -19.73 17.11
N GLN A 65 5.43 -20.40 17.83
CA GLN A 65 5.53 -21.84 18.11
C GLN A 65 5.56 -22.67 16.81
N THR A 66 4.71 -22.33 15.83
CA THR A 66 4.66 -23.04 14.55
C THR A 66 5.99 -22.96 13.79
N TYR A 67 6.64 -21.79 13.77
CA TYR A 67 7.90 -21.60 13.04
C TYR A 67 9.13 -22.10 13.81
N LEU A 68 9.08 -22.11 15.13
CA LEU A 68 10.18 -22.57 15.98
C LEU A 68 10.19 -24.09 16.18
N ALA A 69 9.08 -24.77 15.92
CA ALA A 69 8.97 -26.21 16.10
C ALA A 69 10.02 -26.97 15.26
N GLY A 70 10.81 -27.84 15.94
CA GLY A 70 11.85 -28.65 15.29
C GLY A 70 13.12 -27.89 14.87
N ASN A 71 13.25 -26.61 15.21
CA ASN A 71 14.42 -25.80 14.92
C ASN A 71 15.27 -25.59 16.19
N THR A 72 16.56 -25.25 15.99
CA THR A 72 17.46 -24.88 17.08
C THR A 72 17.21 -23.43 17.49
N PRO A 73 16.77 -23.18 18.73
CA PRO A 73 16.53 -21.82 19.22
C PRO A 73 17.78 -20.94 19.18
N GLY A 74 17.60 -19.68 18.88
CA GLY A 74 18.64 -18.66 18.91
C GLY A 74 18.19 -17.44 19.73
N THR A 75 18.36 -16.25 19.20
CA THR A 75 18.04 -15.00 19.91
C THR A 75 16.57 -14.62 19.72
N VAL A 76 15.93 -14.22 20.82
CA VAL A 76 14.59 -13.60 20.83
C VAL A 76 14.73 -12.17 21.32
N ARG A 77 14.06 -11.22 20.66
CA ARG A 77 14.03 -9.80 21.06
C ARG A 77 12.63 -9.24 20.92
N ASP A 78 12.25 -8.40 21.87
CA ASP A 78 11.04 -7.60 21.71
C ASP A 78 11.27 -6.53 20.65
N GLU A 79 10.25 -6.28 19.87
CA GLU A 79 10.23 -5.31 18.79
C GLU A 79 8.99 -4.44 18.88
N GLU A 80 9.08 -3.25 18.33
CA GLU A 80 7.93 -2.38 18.12
C GLU A 80 7.94 -1.87 16.68
N ARG A 81 6.78 -1.91 16.04
CA ARG A 81 6.57 -1.39 14.70
C ARG A 81 5.39 -0.45 14.68
N GLN A 82 5.65 0.84 14.55
CA GLN A 82 4.59 1.87 14.47
C GLN A 82 3.57 1.74 15.62
N GLY A 83 4.05 1.51 16.85
CA GLY A 83 3.22 1.32 18.03
C GLY A 83 2.63 -0.09 18.20
N ALA A 84 2.75 -0.97 17.21
CA ALA A 84 2.34 -2.36 17.33
C ALA A 84 3.44 -3.19 18.01
N LYS A 85 3.05 -4.05 18.95
CA LYS A 85 3.97 -4.96 19.65
C LYS A 85 4.43 -6.08 18.73
N GLY A 86 5.69 -6.45 18.84
CA GLY A 86 6.27 -7.51 18.05
C GLY A 86 7.39 -8.24 18.75
N LYS A 87 7.84 -9.32 18.12
CA LYS A 87 9.02 -10.08 18.52
C LYS A 87 9.81 -10.51 17.30
N SER A 88 11.11 -10.57 17.46
CA SER A 88 12.01 -11.14 16.47
C SER A 88 12.72 -12.37 17.01
N TYR A 89 12.89 -13.35 16.13
CA TYR A 89 13.48 -14.62 16.43
C TYR A 89 14.55 -14.92 15.40
N ALA A 90 15.78 -15.16 15.86
CA ALA A 90 16.85 -15.70 15.03
C ALA A 90 17.07 -17.16 15.43
N PHE A 91 17.08 -18.07 14.48
CA PHE A 91 17.21 -19.51 14.75
C PHE A 91 17.80 -20.24 13.54
N SER A 92 18.08 -21.52 13.68
CA SER A 92 18.61 -22.37 12.60
C SER A 92 17.87 -23.70 12.51
N SER A 93 17.98 -24.35 11.37
CA SER A 93 17.54 -25.73 11.24
C SER A 93 18.31 -26.65 12.20
N ALA A 94 17.72 -27.79 12.58
CA ALA A 94 18.34 -28.74 13.50
C ALA A 94 19.71 -29.26 13.02
N ASP A 95 19.91 -29.37 11.69
CA ASP A 95 21.17 -29.73 11.05
C ASP A 95 22.14 -28.56 10.85
N GLY A 96 21.73 -27.34 11.20
CA GLY A 96 22.50 -26.11 11.01
C GLY A 96 22.70 -25.65 9.56
N ALA A 97 22.06 -26.31 8.59
CA ALA A 97 22.21 -25.99 7.18
C ALA A 97 21.53 -24.68 6.78
N MET A 98 20.46 -24.30 7.48
CA MET A 98 19.68 -23.07 7.22
C MET A 98 19.71 -22.13 8.41
N ARG A 99 19.76 -20.84 8.14
CA ARG A 99 19.53 -19.76 9.12
C ARG A 99 18.26 -19.01 8.80
N TYR A 100 17.56 -18.62 9.86
CA TYR A 100 16.26 -17.98 9.81
C TYR A 100 16.23 -16.71 10.65
N ASP A 101 15.48 -15.72 10.17
CA ASP A 101 15.09 -14.53 10.92
C ASP A 101 13.58 -14.33 10.74
N LEU A 102 12.83 -14.35 11.83
CA LEU A 102 11.38 -14.18 11.86
C LEU A 102 11.05 -12.93 12.67
N LEU A 103 10.40 -11.98 12.04
CA LEU A 103 9.72 -10.86 12.69
C LEU A 103 8.23 -11.16 12.72
N LEU A 104 7.62 -11.07 13.88
CA LEU A 104 6.16 -11.09 14.06
C LEU A 104 5.73 -9.81 14.72
N VAL A 105 4.67 -9.21 14.21
CA VAL A 105 4.04 -7.98 14.75
C VAL A 105 2.56 -8.23 14.90
N GLU A 106 2.01 -7.99 16.08
CA GLU A 106 0.59 -8.09 16.36
C GLU A 106 -0.04 -6.70 16.29
N ASP A 107 -1.00 -6.52 15.40
CA ASP A 107 -1.69 -5.27 15.19
C ASP A 107 -3.19 -5.51 15.02
N GLU A 108 -3.98 -4.85 15.84
CA GLU A 108 -5.42 -5.04 15.96
C GLU A 108 -5.76 -6.53 16.25
N ASP A 109 -6.36 -7.21 15.28
CA ASP A 109 -6.81 -8.60 15.39
C ASP A 109 -5.93 -9.59 14.60
N ARG A 110 -4.76 -9.16 14.10
CA ARG A 110 -3.94 -9.95 13.18
C ARG A 110 -2.47 -9.94 13.55
N VAL A 111 -1.80 -10.99 13.13
CA VAL A 111 -0.34 -11.09 13.15
C VAL A 111 0.20 -10.88 11.74
N TYR A 112 1.14 -9.96 11.63
CA TYR A 112 1.94 -9.73 10.42
C TYR A 112 3.34 -10.28 10.65
N GLY A 113 3.84 -11.07 9.72
CA GLY A 113 5.14 -11.69 9.87
C GLY A 113 6.01 -11.51 8.64
N LEU A 114 7.30 -11.44 8.88
CA LEU A 114 8.32 -11.53 7.84
C LEU A 114 9.31 -12.63 8.23
N TYR A 115 9.26 -13.72 7.50
CA TYR A 115 10.13 -14.88 7.66
C TYR A 115 11.21 -14.84 6.59
N SER A 116 12.45 -14.71 7.00
CA SER A 116 13.62 -14.68 6.11
C SER A 116 14.44 -15.94 6.33
N GLN A 117 14.95 -16.53 5.25
CA GLN A 117 15.80 -17.70 5.31
C GLN A 117 16.91 -17.65 4.26
N ALA A 118 18.06 -18.21 4.62
CA ALA A 118 19.16 -18.48 3.69
C ALA A 118 19.98 -19.69 4.16
N GLU A 119 20.69 -20.31 3.22
CA GLU A 119 21.72 -21.31 3.57
C GLU A 119 22.75 -20.70 4.52
N ALA A 120 23.13 -21.44 5.55
CA ALA A 120 24.06 -20.95 6.60
C ALA A 120 25.37 -20.40 6.00
N ALA A 121 25.90 -21.06 4.97
CA ALA A 121 27.13 -20.65 4.29
C ALA A 121 27.01 -19.32 3.53
N SER A 122 25.79 -18.91 3.16
CA SER A 122 25.53 -17.68 2.40
C SER A 122 24.76 -16.63 3.18
N PHE A 123 24.33 -16.92 4.40
CA PHE A 123 23.49 -16.04 5.22
C PHE A 123 24.12 -14.65 5.39
N ASP A 124 25.40 -14.59 5.74
CA ASP A 124 26.09 -13.32 5.98
C ASP A 124 26.15 -12.45 4.72
N ARG A 125 26.23 -13.05 3.54
CA ARG A 125 26.16 -12.35 2.25
C ARG A 125 24.82 -11.71 2.01
N TYR A 126 23.73 -12.36 2.40
CA TYR A 126 22.35 -11.88 2.16
C TYR A 126 21.77 -11.10 3.33
N SER A 127 22.38 -11.17 4.51
CA SER A 127 21.93 -10.48 5.72
C SER A 127 21.65 -8.98 5.51
N PRO A 128 22.46 -8.20 4.78
CA PRO A 128 22.13 -6.79 4.56
C PRO A 128 20.84 -6.56 3.78
N VAL A 129 20.58 -7.34 2.73
CA VAL A 129 19.36 -7.19 1.95
C VAL A 129 18.14 -7.68 2.71
N LEU A 130 18.26 -8.76 3.49
CA LEU A 130 17.19 -9.25 4.37
C LEU A 130 16.86 -8.23 5.46
N ALA A 131 17.87 -7.58 6.04
CA ALA A 131 17.68 -6.50 7.01
C ALA A 131 16.96 -5.29 6.40
N GLU A 132 17.28 -4.91 5.15
CA GLU A 132 16.58 -3.82 4.45
C GLU A 132 15.12 -4.18 4.13
N ILE A 133 14.84 -5.42 3.70
CA ILE A 133 13.47 -5.90 3.51
C ILE A 133 12.70 -5.79 4.84
N ARG A 134 13.27 -6.32 5.92
CA ARG A 134 12.68 -6.29 7.25
C ARG A 134 12.42 -4.87 7.76
N LYS A 135 13.41 -3.98 7.63
CA LYS A 135 13.30 -2.58 8.02
C LYS A 135 12.19 -1.85 7.28
N SER A 136 11.94 -2.25 6.03
CA SER A 136 10.97 -1.59 5.15
C SER A 136 9.53 -2.07 5.35
N LEU A 137 9.28 -3.11 6.15
CA LEU A 137 7.91 -3.54 6.47
C LEU A 137 7.18 -2.41 7.21
N THR A 138 6.12 -1.95 6.63
CA THR A 138 5.30 -0.82 7.13
C THR A 138 3.83 -1.23 7.14
N LEU A 139 3.16 -1.01 8.26
CA LEU A 139 1.71 -1.08 8.35
C LEU A 139 1.17 0.27 7.91
N GLU A 140 0.33 0.28 6.87
CA GLU A 140 -0.20 1.51 6.28
C GLU A 140 -1.35 2.04 7.14
N ARG A 141 -1.03 2.97 8.03
CA ARG A 141 -1.99 3.61 8.93
C ARG A 141 -2.14 5.09 8.58
N PRO A 142 -3.37 5.60 8.40
CA PRO A 142 -3.59 7.02 8.10
C PRO A 142 -3.01 7.99 9.14
N ASP A 143 -2.85 7.56 10.39
CA ASP A 143 -2.28 8.38 11.47
C ASP A 143 -0.82 8.74 11.24
N PHE A 144 -0.09 7.94 10.45
CA PHE A 144 1.30 8.20 10.05
C PHE A 144 1.44 8.95 8.73
N TYR A 145 0.32 9.26 8.05
CA TYR A 145 0.34 9.99 6.80
C TYR A 145 0.55 11.50 7.06
N VAL A 146 1.21 12.14 6.12
CA VAL A 146 1.46 13.59 6.16
C VAL A 146 0.21 14.33 5.71
N GLU A 147 -0.32 15.23 6.55
CA GLU A 147 -1.48 16.04 6.20
C GLU A 147 -1.12 17.13 5.19
N GLN A 148 -1.88 17.16 4.11
CA GLN A 148 -1.93 18.26 3.14
C GLN A 148 -3.21 19.04 3.42
N ARG A 149 -3.08 20.27 3.95
CA ARG A 149 -4.21 21.07 4.39
C ARG A 149 -4.16 22.48 3.79
N ASN A 150 -5.32 22.98 3.36
CA ASN A 150 -5.48 24.37 2.97
C ASN A 150 -6.83 24.89 3.50
N GLU A 151 -6.76 25.72 4.52
CA GLU A 151 -7.97 26.28 5.16
C GLU A 151 -8.73 27.26 4.27
N ALA A 152 -8.02 28.05 3.47
CA ALA A 152 -8.64 29.00 2.56
C ALA A 152 -9.43 28.30 1.44
N LEU A 153 -9.00 27.13 1.03
CA LEU A 153 -9.68 26.27 0.04
C LEU A 153 -10.51 25.17 0.69
N ALA A 154 -10.52 25.12 2.01
CA ALA A 154 -11.31 24.19 2.82
C ALA A 154 -11.16 22.73 2.41
N TYR A 155 -9.91 22.23 2.32
CA TYR A 155 -9.62 20.81 2.14
C TYR A 155 -8.50 20.33 3.06
N SER A 156 -8.53 19.06 3.42
CA SER A 156 -7.37 18.31 3.89
C SER A 156 -7.41 16.88 3.40
N VAL A 157 -6.22 16.29 3.19
CA VAL A 157 -6.03 14.87 2.87
C VAL A 157 -4.70 14.43 3.44
N ARG A 158 -4.60 13.19 3.92
CA ARG A 158 -3.35 12.63 4.40
C ARG A 158 -2.73 11.72 3.35
N ILE A 159 -1.45 11.93 3.09
CA ILE A 159 -0.69 11.25 2.04
C ILE A 159 0.42 10.42 2.69
N PRO A 160 0.66 9.17 2.26
CA PRO A 160 1.77 8.38 2.75
C PRO A 160 3.10 9.13 2.63
N PRO A 161 3.96 9.13 3.67
CA PRO A 161 5.23 9.89 3.66
C PRO A 161 6.18 9.50 2.53
N SER A 162 6.04 8.30 1.99
CA SER A 162 6.85 7.80 0.86
C SER A 162 6.46 8.37 -0.50
N TRP A 163 5.30 9.02 -0.61
CA TRP A 163 4.86 9.62 -1.87
C TRP A 163 5.54 10.95 -2.09
N ARG A 164 5.91 11.21 -3.34
CA ARG A 164 6.55 12.46 -3.73
C ARG A 164 5.55 13.39 -4.37
N GLU A 165 5.48 14.63 -3.89
CA GLU A 165 4.76 15.71 -4.57
C GLU A 165 5.43 16.01 -5.92
N THR A 166 4.65 15.98 -6.99
CA THR A 166 5.09 16.23 -8.37
C THR A 166 4.53 17.51 -8.94
N ARG A 167 3.43 18.01 -8.38
CA ARG A 167 2.82 19.27 -8.74
C ARG A 167 2.09 19.90 -7.55
N HIS A 168 2.33 21.17 -7.34
CA HIS A 168 1.59 21.99 -6.39
C HIS A 168 1.25 23.33 -7.04
N PHE A 169 -0.02 23.58 -7.23
CA PHE A 169 -0.53 24.87 -7.67
C PHE A 169 -1.63 25.33 -6.74
N THR A 170 -1.54 26.59 -6.28
CA THR A 170 -2.59 27.24 -5.50
C THR A 170 -2.69 28.68 -5.97
N GLY A 171 -3.84 29.10 -6.48
CA GLY A 171 -4.06 30.46 -6.95
C GLY A 171 -5.43 30.63 -7.58
N GLY A 172 -5.95 31.85 -7.58
CA GLY A 172 -7.26 32.18 -8.18
C GLY A 172 -8.44 31.39 -7.59
N GLY A 173 -8.37 31.03 -6.32
CA GLY A 173 -9.40 30.20 -5.67
C GLY A 173 -9.35 28.71 -6.04
N ARG A 174 -8.28 28.26 -6.72
CA ARG A 174 -8.07 26.88 -7.18
C ARG A 174 -6.85 26.27 -6.53
N ALA A 175 -6.85 24.92 -6.43
CA ALA A 175 -5.66 24.15 -6.13
C ALA A 175 -5.59 22.90 -7.03
N ILE A 176 -4.37 22.52 -7.38
CA ILE A 176 -4.06 21.24 -8.01
C ILE A 176 -2.83 20.69 -7.30
N LEU A 177 -2.99 19.54 -6.63
CA LEU A 177 -1.89 18.81 -6.03
C LEU A 177 -1.77 17.45 -6.71
N GLN A 178 -0.53 17.04 -6.99
CA GLN A 178 -0.27 15.72 -7.54
C GLN A 178 0.86 15.06 -6.77
N PHE A 179 0.66 13.80 -6.45
CA PHE A 179 1.62 12.95 -5.77
C PHE A 179 1.84 11.67 -6.56
N THR A 180 3.05 11.16 -6.49
CA THR A 180 3.43 9.89 -7.14
C THR A 180 4.01 8.96 -6.09
N SER A 181 3.55 7.72 -6.08
CA SER A 181 4.07 6.68 -5.19
C SER A 181 5.54 6.35 -5.48
N PRO A 182 6.25 5.72 -4.55
CA PRO A 182 7.49 5.03 -4.87
C PRO A 182 7.27 4.01 -6.01
N PRO A 183 8.35 3.55 -6.67
CA PRO A 183 8.27 2.48 -7.67
C PRO A 183 7.60 1.23 -7.09
N LEU A 184 6.54 0.76 -7.74
CA LEU A 184 5.77 -0.44 -7.37
C LEU A 184 6.11 -1.57 -8.34
N ALA A 185 6.15 -2.81 -7.85
CA ALA A 185 6.31 -3.98 -8.70
C ALA A 185 4.96 -4.36 -9.32
N ALA A 186 4.93 -4.45 -10.64
CA ALA A 186 3.77 -4.96 -11.37
C ALA A 186 3.92 -6.46 -11.63
N ASP A 187 2.88 -7.24 -11.31
CA ASP A 187 2.95 -8.70 -11.38
C ASP A 187 2.94 -9.22 -12.82
N LYS A 188 2.15 -8.59 -13.70
CA LYS A 188 1.96 -9.07 -15.07
C LYS A 188 3.18 -8.90 -15.98
N THR A 189 3.91 -7.80 -15.83
CA THR A 189 5.00 -7.43 -16.76
C THR A 189 6.37 -7.40 -16.11
N ARG A 190 6.46 -7.55 -14.80
CA ARG A 190 7.67 -7.33 -13.97
C ARG A 190 8.28 -5.92 -14.11
N GLU A 191 7.54 -4.99 -14.67
CA GLU A 191 7.93 -3.59 -14.75
C GLU A 191 7.65 -2.87 -13.44
N THR A 192 8.40 -1.81 -13.19
CA THR A 192 8.08 -0.89 -12.11
C THR A 192 7.12 0.17 -12.62
N VAL A 193 6.05 0.37 -11.89
CA VAL A 193 5.04 1.37 -12.18
C VAL A 193 4.82 2.25 -10.95
N HIS A 194 4.13 3.35 -11.13
CA HIS A 194 3.77 4.24 -10.04
C HIS A 194 2.25 4.33 -9.95
N ALA A 195 1.75 4.50 -8.73
CA ALA A 195 0.41 5.02 -8.53
C ALA A 195 0.48 6.55 -8.44
N SER A 196 -0.57 7.22 -8.87
CA SER A 196 -0.71 8.66 -8.77
C SER A 196 -1.94 9.05 -7.96
N LEU A 197 -1.83 10.18 -7.26
CA LEU A 197 -2.95 10.84 -6.62
C LEU A 197 -3.00 12.27 -7.14
N SER A 198 -4.18 12.75 -7.53
CA SER A 198 -4.38 14.16 -7.81
C SER A 198 -5.62 14.68 -7.06
N LEU A 199 -5.43 15.82 -6.40
CA LEU A 199 -6.51 16.60 -5.80
C LEU A 199 -6.70 17.86 -6.64
N SER A 200 -7.93 18.11 -7.10
CA SER A 200 -8.33 19.37 -7.72
C SER A 200 -9.39 20.04 -6.86
N VAL A 201 -9.22 21.34 -6.66
CA VAL A 201 -10.21 22.22 -6.02
C VAL A 201 -10.44 23.41 -6.93
N GLU A 202 -11.70 23.72 -7.20
CA GLU A 202 -12.08 24.85 -8.04
C GLU A 202 -13.30 25.60 -7.49
N PRO A 203 -13.46 26.88 -7.79
CA PRO A 203 -14.68 27.60 -7.46
C PRO A 203 -15.87 26.97 -8.15
N ALA A 204 -16.98 26.85 -7.45
CA ALA A 204 -18.26 26.44 -7.99
C ALA A 204 -19.24 27.61 -7.87
N ALA A 205 -19.93 27.94 -8.97
CA ALA A 205 -20.98 28.91 -8.95
C ALA A 205 -22.15 28.43 -8.08
N ALA A 206 -22.99 29.34 -7.61
CA ALA A 206 -24.06 29.02 -6.66
C ALA A 206 -25.12 28.01 -7.20
N ASP A 207 -25.24 27.91 -8.50
CA ASP A 207 -26.13 26.99 -9.21
C ASP A 207 -25.49 25.65 -9.54
N VAL A 208 -24.18 25.46 -9.30
CA VAL A 208 -23.49 24.19 -9.51
C VAL A 208 -23.85 23.23 -8.41
N THR A 209 -24.58 22.18 -8.77
CA THR A 209 -24.91 21.06 -7.90
C THR A 209 -23.85 19.96 -8.01
N LEU A 210 -23.84 19.04 -7.05
CA LEU A 210 -23.00 17.85 -7.14
C LEU A 210 -23.27 17.05 -8.44
N GLU A 211 -24.54 16.91 -8.81
CA GLU A 211 -24.95 16.20 -10.02
C GLU A 211 -24.45 16.89 -11.29
N SER A 212 -24.63 18.22 -11.40
CA SER A 212 -24.16 18.96 -12.58
C SER A 212 -22.64 18.93 -12.70
N TYR A 213 -21.90 19.05 -11.59
CA TYR A 213 -20.44 18.93 -11.55
C TYR A 213 -19.98 17.54 -11.95
N TYR A 214 -20.66 16.52 -11.44
CA TYR A 214 -20.37 15.12 -11.78
C TYR A 214 -20.56 14.87 -13.28
N GLN A 215 -21.68 15.26 -13.86
CA GLN A 215 -21.95 15.09 -15.29
C GLN A 215 -20.92 15.84 -16.15
N GLN A 216 -20.61 17.08 -15.80
CA GLN A 216 -19.57 17.85 -16.51
C GLN A 216 -18.20 17.19 -16.42
N SER A 217 -17.84 16.67 -15.26
CA SER A 217 -16.58 15.94 -15.05
C SER A 217 -16.50 14.67 -15.88
N ARG A 218 -17.61 13.97 -16.07
CA ARG A 218 -17.68 12.77 -16.93
C ARG A 218 -17.51 13.12 -18.40
N VAL A 219 -18.13 14.18 -18.88
CA VAL A 219 -17.95 14.67 -20.24
C VAL A 219 -16.48 15.01 -20.50
N ASN A 220 -15.81 15.63 -19.53
CA ASN A 220 -14.39 16.00 -19.63
C ASN A 220 -13.43 14.79 -19.64
N LEU A 221 -13.86 13.63 -19.15
CA LEU A 221 -13.06 12.39 -19.22
C LEU A 221 -12.95 11.83 -20.65
N GLY A 222 -13.94 12.14 -21.53
CA GLY A 222 -13.96 11.67 -22.90
C GLY A 222 -14.39 10.20 -23.07
N GLU A 223 -14.27 9.69 -24.29
CA GLU A 223 -14.79 8.36 -24.69
C GLU A 223 -13.91 7.17 -24.30
N GLY A 224 -12.85 7.34 -23.58
CA GLY A 224 -11.90 6.24 -23.26
C GLY A 224 -12.11 5.58 -21.89
N PHE A 225 -13.23 5.88 -21.20
CA PHE A 225 -13.45 5.43 -19.84
C PHE A 225 -14.70 4.57 -19.69
N VAL A 226 -14.53 3.41 -19.03
CA VAL A 226 -15.64 2.54 -18.60
C VAL A 226 -15.84 2.71 -17.10
N VAL A 227 -17.09 3.01 -16.71
CA VAL A 227 -17.47 3.05 -15.28
C VAL A 227 -17.70 1.63 -14.81
N LEU A 228 -16.91 1.19 -13.82
CA LEU A 228 -17.04 -0.13 -13.19
C LEU A 228 -17.94 -0.10 -11.97
N ASP A 229 -17.95 1.03 -11.22
CA ASP A 229 -18.78 1.26 -10.04
C ASP A 229 -19.10 2.74 -9.92
N HIS A 230 -20.30 3.06 -9.46
CA HIS A 230 -20.75 4.41 -9.14
C HIS A 230 -21.63 4.37 -7.91
N ARG A 231 -21.31 5.16 -6.89
CA ARG A 231 -22.08 5.18 -5.65
C ARG A 231 -21.97 6.51 -4.91
N ALA A 232 -22.99 6.79 -4.07
CA ALA A 232 -22.91 7.88 -3.11
C ALA A 232 -21.80 7.60 -2.07
N TRP A 233 -21.04 8.65 -1.72
CA TRP A 233 -19.96 8.55 -0.78
C TRP A 233 -19.78 9.88 -0.01
N ARG A 234 -19.97 9.84 1.31
CA ARG A 234 -19.72 10.97 2.25
C ARG A 234 -20.22 12.33 1.76
N GLY A 235 -21.45 12.40 1.29
CA GLY A 235 -22.05 13.61 0.74
C GLY A 235 -21.57 14.02 -0.65
N GLY A 236 -20.91 13.12 -1.34
CA GLY A 236 -20.45 13.22 -2.72
C GLY A 236 -20.69 11.93 -3.50
N TYR A 237 -19.96 11.75 -4.59
CA TYR A 237 -19.94 10.52 -5.40
C TYR A 237 -18.55 9.90 -5.44
N LEU A 238 -18.52 8.58 -5.57
CA LEU A 238 -17.34 7.79 -5.88
C LEU A 238 -17.57 7.04 -7.19
N ASP A 239 -16.65 7.21 -8.12
CA ASP A 239 -16.53 6.35 -9.32
C ASP A 239 -15.31 5.46 -9.22
N VAL A 240 -15.47 4.22 -9.69
CA VAL A 240 -14.36 3.37 -10.11
C VAL A 240 -14.40 3.29 -11.64
N LEU A 241 -13.34 3.75 -12.25
CA LEU A 241 -13.22 3.88 -13.70
C LEU A 241 -12.08 3.01 -14.21
N ARG A 242 -12.21 2.51 -15.43
CA ARG A 242 -11.14 1.85 -16.16
C ARG A 242 -10.89 2.58 -17.47
N THR A 243 -9.63 2.86 -17.77
CA THR A 243 -9.21 3.37 -19.07
C THR A 243 -8.76 2.20 -19.94
N GLU A 244 -9.18 2.19 -21.19
CA GLU A 244 -8.66 1.25 -22.19
C GLU A 244 -7.79 2.02 -23.16
N THR A 245 -6.48 1.98 -22.94
CA THR A 245 -5.51 2.44 -23.94
C THR A 245 -4.88 1.22 -24.61
N THR A 246 -4.38 1.39 -25.82
CA THR A 246 -3.73 0.32 -26.60
C THR A 246 -2.46 -0.24 -25.93
N LEU A 247 -1.92 0.44 -24.93
CA LEU A 247 -0.63 0.08 -24.31
C LEU A 247 -0.75 -0.32 -22.83
N SER A 248 -1.74 0.18 -22.08
CA SER A 248 -1.94 -0.20 -20.69
C SER A 248 -3.35 0.09 -20.23
N MET A 249 -3.93 -0.81 -19.44
CA MET A 249 -5.18 -0.55 -18.74
C MET A 249 -4.86 0.07 -17.40
N SER A 250 -5.41 1.27 -17.14
CA SER A 250 -5.36 1.94 -15.85
C SER A 250 -6.73 1.88 -15.19
N GLN A 251 -6.74 1.76 -13.87
CA GLN A 251 -7.94 1.96 -13.08
C GLN A 251 -7.80 3.21 -12.21
N LEU A 252 -8.94 3.87 -12.01
CA LEU A 252 -9.04 5.08 -11.21
C LEU A 252 -10.15 4.93 -10.18
N LYS A 253 -9.92 5.45 -8.96
CA LYS A 253 -10.98 5.83 -8.03
C LYS A 253 -11.04 7.35 -8.01
N ARG A 254 -12.21 7.92 -8.30
CA ARG A 254 -12.41 9.36 -8.27
C ARG A 254 -13.57 9.73 -7.36
N TYR A 255 -13.29 10.59 -6.43
CA TYR A 255 -14.24 11.15 -5.47
C TYR A 255 -14.60 12.55 -5.89
N TYR A 256 -15.89 12.85 -5.90
CA TYR A 256 -16.44 14.15 -6.26
C TYR A 256 -17.21 14.72 -5.09
N LYS A 257 -17.05 15.99 -4.81
CA LYS A 257 -17.87 16.69 -3.82
C LYS A 257 -18.04 18.14 -4.23
N VAL A 258 -19.22 18.71 -3.96
CA VAL A 258 -19.49 20.14 -4.09
C VAL A 258 -19.98 20.64 -2.74
N GLU A 259 -19.26 21.60 -2.16
CA GLU A 259 -19.55 22.12 -0.82
C GLU A 259 -18.97 23.53 -0.66
N GLY A 260 -19.72 24.44 -0.02
CA GLY A 260 -19.24 25.76 0.34
C GLY A 260 -18.76 26.63 -0.85
N GLY A 261 -19.43 26.52 -2.02
CA GLY A 261 -19.07 27.25 -3.23
C GLY A 261 -17.79 26.72 -3.90
N ARG A 262 -17.43 25.47 -3.67
CA ARG A 262 -16.27 24.79 -4.26
C ARG A 262 -16.63 23.41 -4.75
N ALA A 263 -15.96 22.99 -5.81
CA ALA A 263 -15.98 21.66 -6.33
C ALA A 263 -14.63 20.99 -6.07
N TYR A 264 -14.68 19.75 -5.61
CA TYR A 264 -13.51 18.96 -5.22
C TYR A 264 -13.49 17.66 -6.01
N SER A 265 -12.35 17.28 -6.52
CA SER A 265 -12.12 15.92 -7.00
C SER A 265 -10.80 15.35 -6.47
N LEU A 266 -10.86 14.16 -5.89
CA LEU A 266 -9.70 13.39 -5.48
C LEU A 266 -9.63 12.15 -6.37
N THR A 267 -8.56 12.01 -7.14
CA THR A 267 -8.36 10.89 -8.07
C THR A 267 -7.14 10.10 -7.68
N LEU A 268 -7.31 8.80 -7.53
CA LEU A 268 -6.25 7.82 -7.36
C LEU A 268 -6.20 6.95 -8.61
N GLU A 269 -5.05 6.83 -9.22
CA GLU A 269 -4.85 6.12 -10.49
C GLU A 269 -3.63 5.22 -10.40
N ALA A 270 -3.76 4.01 -10.93
CA ALA A 270 -2.64 3.11 -11.16
C ALA A 270 -2.96 2.15 -12.31
N ARG A 271 -1.93 1.50 -12.84
CA ARG A 271 -2.12 0.39 -13.75
C ARG A 271 -2.96 -0.71 -13.08
N GLU A 272 -3.85 -1.36 -13.84
CA GLU A 272 -4.88 -2.27 -13.32
C GLU A 272 -4.35 -3.35 -12.35
N ASP A 273 -3.23 -4.00 -12.69
CA ASP A 273 -2.66 -5.07 -11.86
C ASP A 273 -2.06 -4.58 -10.52
N VAL A 274 -1.72 -3.30 -10.44
CA VAL A 274 -1.30 -2.63 -9.21
C VAL A 274 -2.52 -2.07 -8.46
N PHE A 275 -3.50 -1.55 -9.19
CA PHE A 275 -4.69 -0.95 -8.63
C PHE A 275 -5.54 -1.95 -7.84
N VAL A 276 -5.76 -3.15 -8.39
CA VAL A 276 -6.54 -4.22 -7.71
C VAL A 276 -5.95 -4.56 -6.35
N ARG A 277 -4.62 -4.59 -6.23
CA ARG A 277 -3.92 -4.84 -4.95
C ARG A 277 -3.93 -3.65 -4.00
N GLY A 278 -4.13 -2.45 -4.53
CA GLY A 278 -4.12 -1.20 -3.77
C GLY A 278 -5.46 -0.78 -3.19
N GLY A 279 -6.53 -1.57 -3.35
CA GLY A 279 -7.89 -1.16 -3.05
C GLY A 279 -8.06 -0.56 -1.66
N ARG A 280 -7.68 -1.28 -0.60
CA ARG A 280 -7.78 -0.80 0.78
C ARG A 280 -6.86 0.41 1.05
N TRP A 281 -5.66 0.42 0.50
CA TRP A 281 -4.72 1.54 0.64
C TRP A 281 -5.29 2.84 0.06
N TYR A 282 -5.90 2.74 -1.14
CA TYR A 282 -6.58 3.88 -1.73
C TYR A 282 -7.79 4.34 -0.90
N ASP A 283 -8.53 3.39 -0.32
CA ASP A 283 -9.65 3.70 0.57
C ASP A 283 -9.17 4.37 1.87
N LEU A 284 -8.02 3.97 2.40
CA LEU A 284 -7.39 4.61 3.55
C LEU A 284 -7.01 6.07 3.25
N ILE A 285 -6.36 6.34 2.13
CA ILE A 285 -6.03 7.73 1.72
C ILE A 285 -7.32 8.54 1.56
N ALA A 286 -8.30 8.01 0.82
CA ALA A 286 -9.56 8.68 0.60
C ALA A 286 -10.37 8.90 1.89
N SER A 287 -10.29 7.98 2.85
CA SER A 287 -10.97 8.12 4.15
C SER A 287 -10.47 9.32 4.95
N THR A 288 -9.26 9.80 4.67
CA THR A 288 -8.70 11.01 5.31
C THR A 288 -9.10 12.31 4.63
N PHE A 289 -9.71 12.22 3.44
CA PHE A 289 -10.13 13.40 2.70
C PHE A 289 -11.28 14.12 3.39
N ARG A 290 -11.09 15.41 3.69
CA ARG A 290 -12.05 16.30 4.35
C ARG A 290 -12.25 17.55 3.50
N THR A 291 -13.46 18.09 3.53
CA THR A 291 -13.81 19.32 2.80
C THR A 291 -14.71 20.21 3.63
N GLY A 292 -14.78 21.48 3.30
CA GLY A 292 -15.73 22.43 3.88
C GLY A 292 -15.63 22.54 5.40
N ASN A 293 -16.73 22.31 6.09
CA ASN A 293 -16.81 22.45 7.54
C ASN A 293 -16.03 21.36 8.30
N GLU A 294 -15.80 20.19 7.69
CA GLU A 294 -14.99 19.13 8.30
C GLU A 294 -13.52 19.54 8.47
N VAL A 295 -13.04 20.51 7.70
CA VAL A 295 -11.66 21.05 7.79
C VAL A 295 -11.57 22.12 8.85
N LYS A 296 -12.64 22.88 9.07
CA LYS A 296 -12.68 24.00 10.01
C LYS A 296 -12.90 23.56 11.47
N ASN A 297 -13.54 22.41 11.65
CA ASN A 297 -13.84 21.81 12.96
C ASN A 297 -13.35 20.34 12.92
N PRO A 298 -12.04 20.10 13.09
CA PRO A 298 -11.44 18.76 13.03
C PRO A 298 -11.81 17.88 14.22
#